data_71c70cff70914a9fc23545a900903eb7
#
_entry.id   71c70cff70914a9fc23545a900903eb7
#
_cell.length_a   1.000
_cell.length_b   1.000
_cell.length_c   1.000
_cell.angle_alpha   90.00
_cell.angle_beta   90.00
_cell.angle_gamma   90.00
#
_symmetry.space_group_name_H-M   'P 1'
#
loop_
_entity.id
_entity.type
_entity.pdbx_description
1 polymer ?
#
loop_
_entity_poly.entity_id
_entity_poly.type
_entity_poly.pdbx_seq_one_letter_code
_entity_poly.pdbx_strand_id
1 'polypeptide(L)'
;MSKTVIISGGMLDEGFAEKVLEANPEAYIIAVDKGLEYLYNHKIEPQYIVGDFDSIDPKVIDYYRKETNIPIREYNPVKDATDTEIALRLGITLGSKEMILLGATGGRIDHLWANVQTLSVACDAGVNACILDEKNKIWVTNKSCVLKKSEAY
;
A
#
# COMPACT_ATOMS: atom_id res chain seq x y z
N MET A 1 16.33 -0.67 5.28
CA MET A 1 14.90 -1.00 5.36
C MET A 1 14.58 -2.06 4.33
N SER A 2 14.05 -3.20 4.76
CA SER A 2 13.87 -4.34 3.88
C SER A 2 12.41 -4.58 3.47
N LYS A 3 11.45 -4.14 4.26
CA LYS A 3 10.03 -4.40 4.00
C LYS A 3 9.17 -3.15 4.15
N THR A 4 8.24 -2.96 3.22
CA THR A 4 7.26 -1.86 3.24
C THR A 4 5.85 -2.44 3.14
N VAL A 5 4.94 -1.89 3.92
CA VAL A 5 3.49 -2.13 3.79
C VAL A 5 2.86 -0.83 3.28
N ILE A 6 2.18 -0.93 2.15
CA ILE A 6 1.42 0.19 1.57
C ILE A 6 -0.05 -0.05 1.86
N ILE A 7 -0.72 0.92 2.47
CA ILE A 7 -2.15 0.84 2.75
C ILE A 7 -2.87 1.83 1.84
N SER A 8 -3.51 1.30 0.81
CA SER A 8 -4.25 2.07 -0.20
C SER A 8 -5.70 2.29 0.22
N GLY A 9 -6.38 3.17 -0.51
CA GLY A 9 -7.72 3.64 -0.16
C GLY A 9 -8.87 2.78 -0.64
N GLY A 10 -8.63 1.56 -1.14
CA GLY A 10 -9.69 0.63 -1.53
C GLY A 10 -10.32 -0.07 -0.35
N MET A 11 -11.11 -1.11 -0.63
CA MET A 11 -11.74 -1.89 0.44
C MET A 11 -10.68 -2.58 1.29
N LEU A 12 -10.81 -2.45 2.60
CA LEU A 12 -9.85 -2.99 3.56
C LEU A 12 -10.58 -3.69 4.67
N ASP A 13 -10.31 -4.98 4.86
CA ASP A 13 -10.72 -5.67 6.09
C ASP A 13 -9.76 -5.30 7.21
N GLU A 14 -10.28 -4.63 8.22
CA GLU A 14 -9.46 -4.09 9.31
C GLU A 14 -8.79 -5.19 10.14
N GLY A 15 -9.49 -6.29 10.39
CA GLY A 15 -8.92 -7.43 11.12
C GLY A 15 -7.79 -8.11 10.36
N PHE A 16 -7.93 -8.24 9.04
CA PHE A 16 -6.88 -8.78 8.19
C PHE A 16 -5.67 -7.84 8.16
N ALA A 17 -5.91 -6.53 7.99
CA ALA A 17 -4.83 -5.54 8.00
C ALA A 17 -4.06 -5.56 9.32
N GLU A 18 -4.76 -5.66 10.44
CA GLU A 18 -4.13 -5.77 11.76
C GLU A 18 -3.21 -6.98 11.84
N LYS A 19 -3.66 -8.14 11.36
CA LYS A 19 -2.84 -9.36 11.35
C LYS A 19 -1.59 -9.20 10.50
N VAL A 20 -1.70 -8.57 9.33
CA VAL A 20 -0.55 -8.32 8.44
C VAL A 20 0.46 -7.40 9.13
N LEU A 21 -0.01 -6.33 9.75
CA LEU A 21 0.89 -5.39 10.45
C LEU A 21 1.54 -6.03 11.67
N GLU A 22 0.82 -6.83 12.44
CA GLU A 22 1.38 -7.56 13.57
C GLU A 22 2.44 -8.59 13.14
N ALA A 23 2.23 -9.23 11.99
CA ALA A 23 3.20 -10.17 11.43
C ALA A 23 4.44 -9.49 10.86
N ASN A 24 4.40 -8.17 10.66
CA ASN A 24 5.49 -7.40 10.05
C ASN A 24 5.80 -6.15 10.89
N PRO A 25 6.20 -6.31 12.16
CA PRO A 25 6.33 -5.17 13.09
C PRO A 25 7.43 -4.19 12.70
N GLU A 26 8.42 -4.62 11.93
CA GLU A 26 9.54 -3.78 11.48
C GLU A 26 9.28 -3.15 10.11
N ALA A 27 8.10 -3.35 9.52
CA ALA A 27 7.81 -2.82 8.20
C ALA A 27 7.67 -1.29 8.22
N TYR A 28 8.13 -0.68 7.16
CA TYR A 28 7.90 0.74 6.88
C TYR A 28 6.49 0.90 6.32
N ILE A 29 5.69 1.76 6.88
CA ILE A 29 4.29 1.92 6.49
C ILE A 29 4.13 3.19 5.67
N ILE A 30 3.58 3.05 4.46
CA ILE A 30 3.20 4.16 3.59
C ILE A 30 1.68 4.17 3.49
N ALA A 31 1.06 5.25 3.90
CA ALA A 31 -0.38 5.43 3.76
C ALA A 31 -0.70 6.16 2.46
N VAL A 32 -1.72 5.69 1.74
CA VAL A 32 -2.16 6.28 0.48
C VAL A 32 -3.61 6.69 0.60
N ASP A 33 -3.88 7.97 0.43
CA ASP A 33 -5.22 8.55 0.41
C ASP A 33 -6.06 8.07 1.60
N LYS A 34 -7.20 7.47 1.32
CA LYS A 34 -8.14 7.01 2.33
C LYS A 34 -7.59 5.88 3.23
N GLY A 35 -6.50 5.22 2.82
CA GLY A 35 -5.81 4.25 3.66
C GLY A 35 -5.27 4.87 4.96
N LEU A 36 -5.06 6.17 4.96
CA LEU A 36 -4.64 6.91 6.16
C LEU A 36 -5.72 6.90 7.25
N GLU A 37 -7.00 6.83 6.89
CA GLU A 37 -8.09 6.78 7.87
C GLU A 37 -8.01 5.54 8.76
N TYR A 38 -7.68 4.40 8.17
CA TYR A 38 -7.50 3.15 8.94
C TYR A 38 -6.41 3.33 10.00
N LEU A 39 -5.25 3.86 9.60
CA LEU A 39 -4.13 4.07 10.51
C LEU A 39 -4.48 5.08 11.61
N TYR A 40 -5.17 6.15 11.25
CA TYR A 40 -5.62 7.15 12.22
C TYR A 40 -6.55 6.54 13.26
N ASN A 41 -7.54 5.76 12.82
CA ASN A 41 -8.53 5.14 13.71
C ASN A 41 -7.92 4.10 14.64
N HIS A 42 -6.85 3.43 14.21
CA HIS A 42 -6.14 2.41 14.99
C HIS A 42 -4.90 2.94 15.70
N LYS A 43 -4.63 4.24 15.64
CA LYS A 43 -3.49 4.89 16.29
C LYS A 43 -2.15 4.31 15.88
N ILE A 44 -2.02 3.97 14.59
CA ILE A 44 -0.79 3.46 14.00
C ILE A 44 -0.17 4.57 13.18
N GLU A 45 1.08 4.92 13.46
CA GLU A 45 1.77 5.97 12.73
C GLU A 45 2.43 5.43 11.46
N PRO A 46 2.07 5.97 10.27
CA PRO A 46 2.84 5.69 9.08
C PRO A 46 4.16 6.46 9.08
N GLN A 47 5.12 6.02 8.30
CA GLN A 47 6.35 6.74 8.10
C GLN A 47 6.25 7.74 6.94
N TYR A 48 5.29 7.53 6.03
CA TYR A 48 5.08 8.39 4.87
C TYR A 48 3.61 8.41 4.48
N ILE A 49 3.15 9.56 3.98
CA ILE A 49 1.78 9.75 3.52
C ILE A 49 1.82 10.28 2.09
N VAL A 50 1.02 9.68 1.20
CA VAL A 50 0.97 10.02 -0.22
C VAL A 50 -0.49 10.17 -0.65
N GLY A 51 -0.79 11.13 -1.49
CA GLY A 51 -2.10 11.24 -2.12
C GLY A 51 -2.52 12.65 -2.47
N ASP A 52 -3.72 12.78 -3.04
CA ASP A 52 -4.37 14.07 -3.27
C ASP A 52 -5.36 14.45 -2.15
N PHE A 53 -5.77 13.46 -1.36
CA PHE A 53 -6.63 13.59 -0.18
C PHE A 53 -8.05 14.12 -0.46
N ASP A 54 -8.52 14.03 -1.69
CA ASP A 54 -9.85 14.52 -2.07
C ASP A 54 -10.98 13.73 -1.40
N SER A 55 -10.78 12.43 -1.14
CA SER A 55 -11.80 11.54 -0.59
C SER A 55 -11.63 11.24 0.89
N ILE A 56 -10.59 11.79 1.54
CA ILE A 56 -10.32 11.55 2.94
C ILE A 56 -11.08 12.55 3.82
N ASP A 57 -11.43 12.12 5.04
CA ASP A 57 -11.99 13.02 6.04
C ASP A 57 -10.99 14.15 6.34
N PRO A 58 -11.37 15.42 6.15
CA PRO A 58 -10.48 16.57 6.40
C PRO A 58 -9.88 16.57 7.80
N LYS A 59 -10.59 16.07 8.79
CA LYS A 59 -10.11 15.94 10.17
C LYS A 59 -8.86 15.06 10.25
N VAL A 60 -8.81 13.99 9.49
CA VAL A 60 -7.70 13.04 9.50
C VAL A 60 -6.45 13.67 8.91
N ILE A 61 -6.55 14.24 7.71
CA ILE A 61 -5.36 14.85 7.08
C ILE A 61 -4.88 16.08 7.85
N ASP A 62 -5.79 16.86 8.41
CA ASP A 62 -5.43 18.02 9.23
C ASP A 62 -4.65 17.62 10.48
N TYR A 63 -5.03 16.51 11.11
CA TYR A 63 -4.28 15.98 12.25
C TYR A 63 -2.83 15.72 11.88
N TYR A 64 -2.59 15.00 10.77
CA TYR A 64 -1.21 14.68 10.36
C TYR A 64 -0.41 15.90 9.95
N ARG A 65 -1.06 16.92 9.35
CA ARG A 65 -0.39 18.15 8.96
C ARG A 65 0.02 19.00 10.16
N LYS A 66 -0.81 19.03 11.20
CA LYS A 66 -0.64 19.94 12.35
C LYS A 66 0.06 19.31 13.54
N GLU A 67 -0.23 18.04 13.80
CA GLU A 67 0.18 17.36 15.03
C GLU A 67 1.35 16.38 14.84
N THR A 68 1.81 16.17 13.62
CA THR A 68 2.91 15.24 13.35
C THR A 68 3.93 15.85 12.40
N ASN A 69 5.14 15.25 12.38
CA ASN A 69 6.20 15.59 11.44
C ASN A 69 6.34 14.55 10.33
N ILE A 70 5.33 13.70 10.14
CA ILE A 70 5.35 12.67 9.12
C ILE A 70 5.32 13.32 7.75
N PRO A 71 6.25 12.98 6.83
CA PRO A 71 6.27 13.54 5.49
C PRO A 71 4.98 13.24 4.72
N ILE A 72 4.41 14.28 4.13
CA ILE A 72 3.20 14.18 3.32
C ILE A 72 3.52 14.65 1.92
N ARG A 73 3.31 13.80 0.92
CA ARG A 73 3.43 14.16 -0.49
C ARG A 73 2.04 14.26 -1.11
N GLU A 74 1.65 15.50 -1.41
CA GLU A 74 0.42 15.77 -2.15
C GLU A 74 0.72 15.79 -3.63
N TYR A 75 -0.14 15.14 -4.42
CA TYR A 75 -0.03 15.11 -5.86
C TYR A 75 -1.29 15.68 -6.49
N ASN A 76 -1.11 16.34 -7.62
CA ASN A 76 -2.22 16.82 -8.43
C ASN A 76 -2.99 15.60 -8.97
N PRO A 77 -4.34 15.58 -8.87
CA PRO A 77 -5.14 14.49 -9.47
C PRO A 77 -4.95 14.32 -10.98
N VAL A 78 -4.47 15.34 -11.69
CA VAL A 78 -4.14 15.25 -13.11
C VAL A 78 -2.68 14.83 -13.28
N LYS A 79 -2.41 13.55 -13.09
CA LYS A 79 -1.08 12.97 -13.27
C LYS A 79 -1.17 11.61 -13.95
N ASP A 80 -0.07 11.15 -14.53
CA ASP A 80 -0.04 9.90 -15.30
C ASP A 80 0.02 8.63 -14.43
N ALA A 81 0.47 8.75 -13.17
CA ALA A 81 0.59 7.63 -12.24
C ALA A 81 -0.46 7.69 -11.14
N THR A 82 -0.94 6.52 -10.68
CA THR A 82 -1.83 6.44 -9.52
C THR A 82 -1.06 6.73 -8.23
N ASP A 83 -1.76 7.11 -7.18
CA ASP A 83 -1.14 7.35 -5.87
C ASP A 83 -0.49 6.08 -5.30
N THR A 84 -1.09 4.91 -5.56
CA THR A 84 -0.51 3.62 -5.18
C THR A 84 0.80 3.36 -5.91
N GLU A 85 0.87 3.65 -7.22
CA GLU A 85 2.12 3.52 -7.97
C GLU A 85 3.19 4.46 -7.43
N ILE A 86 2.83 5.71 -7.10
CA ILE A 86 3.75 6.68 -6.52
C ILE A 86 4.31 6.16 -5.19
N ALA A 87 3.44 5.60 -4.34
CA ALA A 87 3.85 5.01 -3.07
C ALA A 87 4.78 3.82 -3.26
N LEU A 88 4.50 2.96 -4.24
CA LEU A 88 5.35 1.82 -4.56
C LEU A 88 6.73 2.28 -5.04
N ARG A 89 6.79 3.26 -5.94
CA ARG A 89 8.06 3.83 -6.42
C ARG A 89 8.83 4.49 -5.28
N LEU A 90 8.15 5.15 -4.36
CA LEU A 90 8.79 5.70 -3.16
C LEU A 90 9.42 4.60 -2.32
N GLY A 91 8.72 3.49 -2.08
CA GLY A 91 9.27 2.35 -1.34
C GLY A 91 10.51 1.77 -2.00
N ILE A 92 10.53 1.68 -3.34
CA ILE A 92 11.71 1.24 -4.09
C ILE A 92 12.88 2.21 -3.86
N THR A 93 12.63 3.50 -3.99
CA THR A 93 13.64 4.55 -3.78
C THR A 93 14.23 4.50 -2.37
N LEU A 94 13.41 4.18 -1.39
CA LEU A 94 13.83 4.05 0.01
C LEU A 94 14.59 2.74 0.31
N GLY A 95 14.72 1.86 -0.67
CA GLY A 95 15.52 0.64 -0.54
C GLY A 95 14.75 -0.60 -0.09
N SER A 96 13.44 -0.59 -0.20
CA SER A 96 12.63 -1.76 0.15
C SER A 96 12.95 -2.96 -0.74
N LYS A 97 13.01 -4.14 -0.16
CA LYS A 97 13.19 -5.41 -0.88
C LYS A 97 11.91 -6.21 -1.00
N GLU A 98 10.99 -6.00 -0.09
CA GLU A 98 9.68 -6.64 -0.08
C GLU A 98 8.60 -5.61 0.16
N MET A 99 7.48 -5.74 -0.53
CA MET A 99 6.34 -4.85 -0.36
C MET A 99 5.04 -5.64 -0.28
N ILE A 100 4.16 -5.19 0.60
CA ILE A 100 2.80 -5.71 0.72
C ILE A 100 1.85 -4.53 0.49
N LEU A 101 0.91 -4.69 -0.44
CA LEU A 101 -0.12 -3.70 -0.71
C LEU A 101 -1.45 -4.19 -0.14
N LEU A 102 -2.01 -3.42 0.80
CA LEU A 102 -3.32 -3.64 1.39
C LEU A 102 -4.29 -2.57 0.89
N GLY A 103 -5.59 -2.87 0.89
CA GLY A 103 -6.59 -1.93 0.41
C GLY A 103 -6.50 -1.67 -1.10
N ALA A 104 -5.90 -2.59 -1.84
CA ALA A 104 -5.68 -2.47 -3.28
C ALA A 104 -6.66 -3.31 -4.10
N THR A 105 -7.61 -3.97 -3.47
CA THR A 105 -8.63 -4.81 -4.09
C THR A 105 -10.03 -4.33 -3.72
N GLY A 106 -11.04 -4.95 -4.34
CA GLY A 106 -12.43 -4.61 -4.10
C GLY A 106 -12.90 -3.38 -4.87
N GLY A 107 -14.21 -3.18 -4.96
CA GLY A 107 -14.79 -2.06 -5.67
C GLY A 107 -14.55 -2.09 -7.18
N ARG A 108 -13.97 -1.04 -7.70
CA ARG A 108 -13.79 -0.87 -9.15
C ARG A 108 -12.69 -1.79 -9.68
N ILE A 109 -13.03 -2.56 -10.73
CA ILE A 109 -12.11 -3.49 -11.39
C ILE A 109 -10.96 -2.74 -12.08
N ASP A 110 -11.21 -1.55 -12.63
CA ASP A 110 -10.19 -0.74 -13.28
C ASP A 110 -9.09 -0.31 -12.30
N HIS A 111 -9.44 0.01 -11.07
CA HIS A 111 -8.46 0.31 -10.01
C HIS A 111 -7.66 -0.92 -9.61
N LEU A 112 -8.33 -2.07 -9.46
CA LEU A 112 -7.64 -3.34 -9.20
C LEU A 112 -6.64 -3.64 -10.31
N TRP A 113 -7.07 -3.50 -11.56
CA TRP A 113 -6.20 -3.79 -12.71
C TRP A 113 -4.98 -2.87 -12.72
N ALA A 114 -5.18 -1.58 -12.47
CA ALA A 114 -4.06 -0.64 -12.37
C ALA A 114 -3.09 -1.02 -11.25
N ASN A 115 -3.59 -1.48 -10.11
CA ASN A 115 -2.75 -1.92 -9.01
C ASN A 115 -1.96 -3.18 -9.36
N VAL A 116 -2.57 -4.14 -10.07
CA VAL A 116 -1.86 -5.33 -10.56
C VAL A 116 -0.74 -4.94 -11.52
N GLN A 117 -1.01 -4.03 -12.45
CA GLN A 117 0.01 -3.53 -13.38
C GLN A 117 1.14 -2.80 -12.64
N THR A 118 0.83 -2.10 -11.57
CA THR A 118 1.83 -1.43 -10.73
C THR A 118 2.86 -2.41 -10.15
N LEU A 119 2.46 -3.66 -9.89
CA LEU A 119 3.38 -4.69 -9.41
C LEU A 119 4.54 -4.97 -10.40
N SER A 120 4.33 -4.73 -11.69
CA SER A 120 5.39 -4.90 -12.68
C SER A 120 6.57 -3.94 -12.45
N VAL A 121 6.28 -2.76 -11.93
CA VAL A 121 7.32 -1.76 -11.58
C VAL A 121 8.25 -2.31 -10.50
N ALA A 122 7.69 -2.94 -9.47
CA ALA A 122 8.48 -3.58 -8.43
C ALA A 122 9.26 -4.77 -8.98
N CYS A 123 8.62 -5.60 -9.80
CA CYS A 123 9.26 -6.75 -10.43
C CYS A 123 10.48 -6.34 -11.26
N ASP A 124 10.34 -5.30 -12.09
CA ASP A 124 11.43 -4.77 -12.91
C ASP A 124 12.58 -4.20 -12.06
N ALA A 125 12.28 -3.72 -10.88
CA ALA A 125 13.27 -3.20 -9.93
C ALA A 125 13.90 -4.30 -9.06
N GLY A 126 13.51 -5.56 -9.24
CA GLY A 126 14.01 -6.67 -8.41
C GLY A 126 13.43 -6.70 -7.00
N VAL A 127 12.27 -6.08 -6.79
CA VAL A 127 11.58 -6.02 -5.50
C VAL A 127 10.41 -6.99 -5.49
N ASN A 128 10.28 -7.78 -4.44
CA ASN A 128 9.18 -8.71 -4.26
C ASN A 128 7.97 -7.96 -3.71
N ALA A 129 6.98 -7.74 -4.54
CA ALA A 129 5.75 -7.05 -4.15
C ALA A 129 4.53 -7.94 -4.36
N CYS A 130 3.56 -7.86 -3.47
CA CYS A 130 2.29 -8.54 -3.61
C CYS A 130 1.14 -7.68 -3.12
N ILE A 131 -0.03 -7.93 -3.71
CA ILE A 131 -1.30 -7.41 -3.20
C ILE A 131 -1.92 -8.51 -2.35
N LEU A 132 -2.34 -8.17 -1.15
CA LEU A 132 -3.02 -9.09 -0.25
C LEU A 132 -4.40 -8.59 0.10
N ASP A 133 -5.36 -9.49 0.12
CA ASP A 133 -6.61 -9.33 0.85
C ASP A 133 -6.93 -10.66 1.54
N GLU A 134 -8.09 -10.74 2.21
CA GLU A 134 -8.49 -11.93 2.96
C GLU A 134 -8.54 -13.22 2.12
N LYS A 135 -8.75 -13.08 0.82
CA LYS A 135 -9.00 -14.21 -0.10
C LYS A 135 -7.96 -14.33 -1.20
N ASN A 136 -7.14 -13.30 -1.41
CA ASN A 136 -6.28 -13.23 -2.57
C ASN A 136 -4.86 -12.84 -2.22
N LYS A 137 -3.92 -13.45 -2.93
CA LYS A 137 -2.53 -13.00 -2.98
C LYS A 137 -2.16 -12.89 -4.45
N ILE A 138 -1.81 -11.67 -4.88
CA ILE A 138 -1.50 -11.38 -6.29
C ILE A 138 -0.07 -10.88 -6.35
N TRP A 139 0.72 -11.47 -7.24
CA TRP A 139 2.08 -10.98 -7.54
C TRP A 139 2.38 -11.15 -9.01
N VAL A 140 3.42 -10.47 -9.46
CA VAL A 140 3.91 -10.53 -10.84
C VAL A 140 5.34 -11.04 -10.80
N THR A 141 5.67 -11.96 -11.69
CA THR A 141 7.03 -12.48 -11.81
C THR A 141 7.47 -12.49 -13.27
N ASN A 142 8.76 -12.24 -13.49
CA ASN A 142 9.41 -12.34 -14.79
C ASN A 142 10.35 -13.55 -14.87
N LYS A 143 10.25 -14.47 -13.91
CA LYS A 143 11.08 -15.67 -13.82
C LYS A 143 10.20 -16.90 -13.62
N SER A 144 10.74 -18.07 -13.99
CA SER A 144 10.08 -19.32 -13.67
C SER A 144 9.96 -19.49 -12.15
N CYS A 145 8.82 -19.98 -11.71
CA CYS A 145 8.59 -20.24 -10.30
C CYS A 145 7.81 -21.54 -10.12
N VAL A 146 7.91 -22.11 -8.93
CA VAL A 146 7.14 -23.30 -8.55
C VAL A 146 6.17 -22.88 -7.44
N LEU A 147 4.89 -23.14 -7.68
CA LEU A 147 3.87 -22.89 -6.68
C LEU A 147 3.60 -24.18 -5.93
N LYS A 148 3.72 -24.12 -4.61
CA LYS A 148 3.34 -25.23 -3.75
C LYS A 148 1.90 -24.99 -3.27
N LYS A 149 1.10 -26.07 -3.29
CA LYS A 149 -0.26 -26.00 -2.75
C LYS A 149 -0.20 -25.57 -1.29
N SER A 150 -0.96 -24.54 -0.94
CA SER A 150 -1.16 -24.13 0.45
C SER A 150 -2.39 -24.84 1.04
N GLU A 151 -2.51 -24.80 2.35
CA GLU A 151 -3.65 -25.43 3.03
C GLU A 151 -4.99 -24.83 2.65
N ALA A 152 -5.01 -23.60 2.13
CA ALA A 152 -6.23 -22.88 1.80
C ALA A 152 -6.88 -23.30 0.48
N TYR A 153 -6.23 -24.14 -0.35
CA TYR A 153 -6.72 -24.49 -1.70
C TYR A 153 -6.53 -25.96 -2.00
#